data_a10652b539104484ec6f3c0f05d0bd65
#
_entry.id   a10652b539104484ec6f3c0f05d0bd65
#
_cell.length_a   1.000
_cell.length_b   1.000
_cell.length_c   1.000
_cell.angle_alpha   90.00
_cell.angle_beta   90.00
_cell.angle_gamma   90.00
#
_symmetry.space_group_name_H-M   'P 1'
#
loop_
_entity.id
_entity.type
_entity.pdbx_description
1 polymer ?
#
loop_
_entity_poly.entity_id
_entity_poly.type
_entity_poly.pdbx_seq_one_letter_code
_entity_poly.pdbx_strand_id
1 'polypeptide(L)'
;MKNKAKIIMGIVIALVFVAAVGAILFKKFAPSYTQRTMEEQYKDLAKDETLICLDGFPLEEKGKIIGDTMYLPLDTVIDKMNERFYWDKKEQVLSFVSPVRGLMTVAPNTTTYTVGKENKEMTDQILYVDGDTMYISVPFYDEMTQEKSTLKWASKGEAPNRVILNADFESTHMEAKLSEKTRLRVGPNKKYDYLLELKKDQKVIVDTQSQAENDYQKVFTTDGIEGYVPAEFLSGQTETAWKRQSEEETFTQKGIGTTVCLGWHQMTQTVGAAELESKVAVAGSLNVVSPTWFALNDNKGNFSSLASEEYVTAAHAKGLKVWGLINDFDKNISLKRILGRTSTRSRLINNLVSTAMRYKLDGINIDFEGIAQEAGYAYVQFMRELSILCRKSGIVLS
;
A
#
# COMPACT_ATOMS: atom_id res chain seq x y z
N MET A 1 54.92 -61.54 -33.16
CA MET A 1 55.00 -60.22 -32.48
C MET A 1 54.16 -59.15 -33.18
N LYS A 2 54.15 -59.01 -34.51
CA LYS A 2 53.38 -57.94 -35.23
C LYS A 2 51.88 -57.95 -35.00
N ASN A 3 51.19 -59.11 -34.81
CA ASN A 3 49.74 -59.16 -34.58
C ASN A 3 49.33 -58.74 -33.16
N LYS A 4 50.15 -59.02 -32.14
CA LYS A 4 49.90 -58.57 -30.77
C LYS A 4 50.00 -57.05 -30.66
N ALA A 5 50.95 -56.44 -31.33
CA ALA A 5 51.08 -54.97 -31.37
C ALA A 5 49.89 -54.28 -32.06
N LYS A 6 49.35 -54.87 -33.15
CA LYS A 6 48.13 -54.36 -33.82
C LYS A 6 46.90 -54.47 -32.94
N ILE A 7 46.73 -55.55 -32.18
CA ILE A 7 45.59 -55.73 -31.23
C ILE A 7 45.73 -54.75 -30.10
N ILE A 8 46.88 -54.55 -29.50
CA ILE A 8 47.13 -53.58 -28.44
C ILE A 8 46.85 -52.16 -28.94
N MET A 9 47.32 -51.82 -30.16
CA MET A 9 47.05 -50.51 -30.76
C MET A 9 45.55 -50.29 -31.02
N GLY A 10 44.80 -51.32 -31.46
CA GLY A 10 43.34 -51.25 -31.62
C GLY A 10 42.62 -51.04 -30.32
N ILE A 11 43.06 -51.69 -29.23
CA ILE A 11 42.46 -51.49 -27.87
C ILE A 11 42.75 -50.07 -27.37
N VAL A 12 43.95 -49.55 -27.56
CA VAL A 12 44.26 -48.15 -27.12
C VAL A 12 43.47 -47.15 -27.92
N ILE A 13 43.28 -47.30 -29.22
CA ILE A 13 42.47 -46.44 -30.06
C ILE A 13 40.96 -46.45 -29.56
N ALA A 14 40.46 -47.66 -29.30
CA ALA A 14 39.06 -47.80 -28.77
C ALA A 14 38.88 -47.14 -27.39
N LEU A 15 39.89 -47.29 -26.49
CA LEU A 15 39.84 -46.61 -25.19
C LEU A 15 39.90 -45.08 -25.28
N VAL A 16 40.73 -44.55 -26.17
CA VAL A 16 40.85 -43.13 -26.45
C VAL A 16 39.52 -42.60 -27.04
N PHE A 17 38.90 -43.35 -27.95
CA PHE A 17 37.60 -43.00 -28.52
C PHE A 17 36.49 -43.00 -27.46
N VAL A 18 36.42 -44.01 -26.62
CA VAL A 18 35.45 -44.10 -25.49
C VAL A 18 35.66 -42.93 -24.50
N ALA A 19 36.92 -42.63 -24.17
CA ALA A 19 37.25 -41.50 -23.31
C ALA A 19 36.83 -40.15 -23.93
N ALA A 20 37.09 -39.97 -25.24
CA ALA A 20 36.71 -38.77 -25.96
C ALA A 20 35.17 -38.60 -26.03
N VAL A 21 34.45 -39.68 -26.37
CA VAL A 21 32.98 -39.69 -26.36
C VAL A 21 32.46 -39.47 -24.94
N GLY A 22 33.06 -40.11 -23.95
CA GLY A 22 32.71 -39.86 -22.52
C GLY A 22 32.92 -38.41 -22.10
N ALA A 23 34.02 -37.79 -22.49
CA ALA A 23 34.29 -36.37 -22.20
C ALA A 23 33.30 -35.44 -22.91
N ILE A 24 32.92 -35.73 -24.15
CA ILE A 24 31.92 -34.96 -24.89
C ILE A 24 30.54 -35.08 -24.23
N LEU A 25 30.14 -36.30 -23.87
CA LEU A 25 28.89 -36.56 -23.19
C LEU A 25 28.88 -35.91 -21.81
N PHE A 26 29.96 -36.02 -21.05
CA PHE A 26 30.10 -35.36 -19.75
C PHE A 26 29.94 -33.83 -19.91
N LYS A 27 30.65 -33.20 -20.81
CA LYS A 27 30.53 -31.76 -21.09
C LYS A 27 29.13 -31.39 -21.56
N LYS A 28 28.45 -32.26 -22.31
CA LYS A 28 27.07 -32.04 -22.78
C LYS A 28 26.04 -32.15 -21.67
N PHE A 29 26.22 -33.03 -20.67
CA PHE A 29 25.24 -33.35 -19.65
C PHE A 29 25.62 -32.91 -18.22
N ALA A 30 26.87 -32.48 -17.99
CA ALA A 30 27.29 -32.00 -16.68
C ALA A 30 26.54 -30.72 -16.28
N PRO A 31 26.18 -30.55 -14.97
CA PRO A 31 25.66 -29.31 -14.46
C PRO A 31 26.73 -28.22 -14.47
N SER A 32 26.29 -26.95 -14.56
CA SER A 32 27.21 -25.83 -14.30
C SER A 32 27.55 -25.78 -12.81
N TYR A 33 28.81 -25.58 -12.50
CA TYR A 33 29.37 -25.34 -11.18
C TYR A 33 29.84 -23.89 -11.04
N THR A 34 29.61 -23.07 -12.04
CA THR A 34 29.96 -21.65 -12.03
C THR A 34 28.95 -20.90 -11.15
N GLN A 35 29.45 -20.17 -10.18
CA GLN A 35 28.67 -19.24 -9.42
C GLN A 35 28.69 -17.87 -10.10
N ARG A 36 27.52 -17.34 -10.45
CA ARG A 36 27.39 -15.96 -10.87
C ARG A 36 27.37 -15.10 -9.61
N THR A 37 28.20 -14.07 -9.55
CA THR A 37 28.23 -13.16 -8.42
C THR A 37 26.96 -12.32 -8.38
N MET A 38 26.59 -11.81 -7.21
CA MET A 38 25.46 -10.90 -7.08
C MET A 38 25.73 -9.55 -7.78
N GLU A 39 26.98 -9.12 -7.83
CA GLU A 39 27.39 -7.94 -8.59
C GLU A 39 27.15 -8.12 -10.10
N GLU A 40 27.43 -9.30 -10.65
CA GLU A 40 27.13 -9.61 -12.05
C GLU A 40 25.64 -9.75 -12.32
N GLN A 41 24.89 -10.34 -11.38
CA GLN A 41 23.43 -10.50 -11.50
C GLN A 41 22.70 -9.18 -11.47
N TYR A 42 23.13 -8.25 -10.61
CA TYR A 42 22.50 -6.94 -10.38
C TYR A 42 23.38 -5.79 -10.84
N LYS A 43 24.14 -6.00 -11.93
CA LYS A 43 25.10 -5.02 -12.49
C LYS A 43 24.48 -3.67 -12.87
N ASP A 44 23.18 -3.67 -13.15
CA ASP A 44 22.42 -2.49 -13.55
C ASP A 44 21.85 -1.71 -12.34
N LEU A 45 22.05 -2.21 -11.11
CA LEU A 45 21.67 -1.53 -9.88
C LEU A 45 22.77 -0.53 -9.51
N ALA A 46 22.43 0.76 -9.38
CA ALA A 46 23.38 1.77 -8.94
C ALA A 46 23.78 1.57 -7.46
N LYS A 47 24.93 2.13 -7.06
CA LYS A 47 25.45 1.96 -5.70
C LYS A 47 24.57 2.59 -4.62
N ASP A 48 23.85 3.63 -4.98
CA ASP A 48 22.89 4.37 -4.15
C ASP A 48 21.44 3.88 -4.33
N GLU A 49 21.25 2.75 -5.00
CA GLU A 49 19.95 2.09 -5.15
C GLU A 49 19.80 0.86 -4.25
N THR A 50 18.58 0.53 -3.93
CA THR A 50 18.19 -0.66 -3.19
C THR A 50 17.06 -1.39 -3.90
N LEU A 51 17.09 -2.72 -3.87
CA LEU A 51 15.96 -3.53 -4.33
C LEU A 51 14.82 -3.41 -3.32
N ILE A 52 13.60 -3.45 -3.83
CA ILE A 52 12.38 -3.52 -3.01
C ILE A 52 11.79 -4.91 -3.17
N CYS A 53 11.66 -5.63 -2.08
CA CYS A 53 10.96 -6.91 -2.01
C CYS A 53 9.66 -6.70 -1.26
N LEU A 54 8.56 -6.69 -2.00
CA LEU A 54 7.20 -6.51 -1.49
C LEU A 54 6.48 -7.86 -1.51
N ASP A 55 5.96 -8.27 -0.35
CA ASP A 55 5.20 -9.52 -0.19
C ASP A 55 5.95 -10.76 -0.74
N GLY A 56 7.29 -10.75 -0.55
CA GLY A 56 8.17 -11.83 -0.99
C GLY A 56 8.64 -11.73 -2.45
N PHE A 57 8.16 -10.77 -3.22
CA PHE A 57 8.48 -10.61 -4.64
C PHE A 57 9.30 -9.33 -4.90
N PRO A 58 10.36 -9.40 -5.73
CA PRO A 58 11.11 -8.20 -6.09
C PRO A 58 10.29 -7.30 -7.02
N LEU A 59 10.28 -5.99 -6.74
CA LEU A 59 9.69 -4.99 -7.62
C LEU A 59 10.67 -4.56 -8.71
N GLU A 60 10.14 -4.05 -9.82
CA GLU A 60 10.92 -3.39 -10.86
C GLU A 60 11.47 -2.05 -10.38
N GLU A 61 10.67 -1.32 -9.60
CA GLU A 61 11.04 -0.05 -8.99
C GLU A 61 12.16 -0.26 -7.97
N LYS A 62 13.04 0.73 -7.90
CA LYS A 62 14.17 0.72 -6.96
C LYS A 62 13.99 1.78 -5.89
N GLY A 63 14.37 1.43 -4.68
CA GLY A 63 14.54 2.40 -3.62
C GLY A 63 15.88 3.13 -3.77
N LYS A 64 16.10 4.15 -2.94
CA LYS A 64 17.32 4.96 -2.91
C LYS A 64 17.98 4.90 -1.54
N ILE A 65 19.29 5.05 -1.52
CA ILE A 65 20.09 5.11 -0.30
C ILE A 65 20.66 6.51 -0.18
N ILE A 66 20.39 7.17 0.93
CA ILE A 66 20.86 8.52 1.19
C ILE A 66 21.46 8.52 2.61
N GLY A 67 22.77 8.71 2.68
CA GLY A 67 23.51 8.46 3.94
C GLY A 67 23.36 6.99 4.35
N ASP A 68 22.88 6.79 5.57
CA ASP A 68 22.65 5.47 6.14
C ASP A 68 21.16 5.06 6.14
N THR A 69 20.32 5.75 5.34
CA THR A 69 18.87 5.53 5.30
C THR A 69 18.42 5.07 3.93
N MET A 70 17.57 4.04 3.90
CA MET A 70 16.90 3.57 2.70
C MET A 70 15.56 4.28 2.52
N TYR A 71 15.24 4.60 1.27
CA TYR A 71 14.03 5.33 0.86
C TYR A 71 13.28 4.54 -0.21
N LEU A 72 11.96 4.66 -0.19
CA LEU A 72 11.05 4.07 -1.16
C LEU A 72 10.48 5.16 -2.08
N PRO A 73 10.29 4.91 -3.38
CA PRO A 73 9.56 5.86 -4.24
C PRO A 73 8.14 6.06 -3.70
N LEU A 74 7.74 7.30 -3.48
CA LEU A 74 6.44 7.60 -2.86
C LEU A 74 5.26 7.12 -3.69
N ASP A 75 5.34 7.23 -5.02
CA ASP A 75 4.28 6.72 -5.91
C ASP A 75 4.12 5.20 -5.76
N THR A 76 5.23 4.45 -5.67
CA THR A 76 5.20 3.00 -5.41
C THR A 76 4.56 2.67 -4.06
N VAL A 77 4.87 3.48 -3.02
CA VAL A 77 4.24 3.32 -1.70
C VAL A 77 2.74 3.51 -1.78
N ILE A 78 2.28 4.57 -2.43
CA ILE A 78 0.86 4.88 -2.56
C ILE A 78 0.12 3.83 -3.39
N ASP A 79 0.70 3.43 -4.52
CA ASP A 79 0.01 2.59 -5.51
C ASP A 79 0.05 1.10 -5.16
N LYS A 80 1.12 0.62 -4.49
CA LYS A 80 1.36 -0.81 -4.28
C LYS A 80 1.41 -1.26 -2.82
N MET A 81 1.63 -0.32 -1.86
CA MET A 81 1.88 -0.71 -0.47
C MET A 81 0.81 -0.22 0.49
N ASN A 82 0.47 1.08 0.47
CA ASN A 82 -0.49 1.63 1.42
C ASN A 82 -1.17 2.89 0.90
N GLU A 83 -2.40 2.77 0.45
CA GLU A 83 -3.23 3.86 -0.09
C GLU A 83 -3.65 4.93 0.93
N ARG A 84 -3.30 4.77 2.23
CA ARG A 84 -3.55 5.80 3.25
C ARG A 84 -2.58 6.96 3.17
N PHE A 85 -1.47 6.82 2.43
CA PHE A 85 -0.62 7.94 2.08
C PHE A 85 -1.27 8.77 0.97
N TYR A 86 -1.34 10.07 1.17
CA TYR A 86 -1.90 11.01 0.20
C TYR A 86 -0.91 12.15 -0.06
N TRP A 87 -0.46 12.28 -1.31
CA TRP A 87 0.48 13.31 -1.73
C TRP A 87 -0.24 14.48 -2.41
N ASP A 88 -0.26 15.64 -1.75
CA ASP A 88 -0.70 16.91 -2.37
C ASP A 88 0.47 17.55 -3.10
N LYS A 89 0.58 17.24 -4.40
CA LYS A 89 1.64 17.76 -5.26
C LYS A 89 1.63 19.28 -5.38
N LYS A 90 0.48 19.95 -5.18
CA LYS A 90 0.34 21.40 -5.34
C LYS A 90 0.84 22.16 -4.11
N GLU A 91 0.54 21.64 -2.93
CA GLU A 91 0.93 22.27 -1.66
C GLU A 91 2.16 21.60 -1.05
N GLN A 92 2.69 20.55 -1.70
CA GLN A 92 3.87 19.81 -1.26
C GLN A 92 3.69 19.28 0.16
N VAL A 93 2.58 18.59 0.41
CA VAL A 93 2.26 17.98 1.72
C VAL A 93 1.93 16.52 1.52
N LEU A 94 2.65 15.64 2.19
CA LEU A 94 2.26 14.25 2.38
C LEU A 94 1.38 14.15 3.62
N SER A 95 0.24 13.48 3.46
CA SER A 95 -0.68 13.18 4.55
C SER A 95 -0.78 11.67 4.72
N PHE A 96 -0.91 11.22 5.98
CA PHE A 96 -1.26 9.85 6.33
C PHE A 96 -2.37 9.88 7.38
N VAL A 97 -3.39 9.03 7.22
CA VAL A 97 -4.52 9.00 8.15
C VAL A 97 -4.54 7.67 8.89
N SER A 98 -4.36 7.75 10.22
CA SER A 98 -4.60 6.63 11.13
C SER A 98 -5.92 6.82 11.85
N PRO A 99 -6.83 5.84 11.88
CA PRO A 99 -8.07 5.93 12.62
C PRO A 99 -7.88 6.09 14.14
N VAL A 100 -6.74 5.67 14.65
CA VAL A 100 -6.40 5.73 16.08
C VAL A 100 -5.59 7.00 16.39
N ARG A 101 -4.52 7.26 15.65
CA ARG A 101 -3.57 8.36 15.90
C ARG A 101 -3.99 9.69 15.28
N GLY A 102 -4.83 9.64 14.24
CA GLY A 102 -5.35 10.83 13.57
C GLY A 102 -4.61 11.17 12.28
N LEU A 103 -4.73 12.44 11.84
CA LEU A 103 -4.07 12.96 10.65
C LEU A 103 -2.61 13.31 10.97
N MET A 104 -1.71 12.77 10.17
CA MET A 104 -0.29 13.11 10.15
C MET A 104 0.04 13.86 8.87
N THR A 105 0.87 14.89 8.95
CA THR A 105 1.30 15.66 7.77
C THR A 105 2.79 15.96 7.84
N VAL A 106 3.45 15.93 6.67
CA VAL A 106 4.86 16.25 6.52
C VAL A 106 5.12 16.98 5.20
N ALA A 107 6.02 17.95 5.25
CA ALA A 107 6.54 18.65 4.07
C ALA A 107 7.87 18.01 3.60
N PRO A 108 8.30 18.22 2.36
CA PRO A 108 9.61 17.79 1.90
C PRO A 108 10.76 18.44 2.68
N ASN A 109 11.92 17.79 2.65
CA ASN A 109 13.18 18.29 3.19
C ASN A 109 13.15 18.64 4.69
N THR A 110 12.40 17.86 5.48
CA THR A 110 12.32 18.01 6.93
C THR A 110 12.47 16.67 7.64
N THR A 111 12.91 16.72 8.90
CA THR A 111 12.90 15.59 9.84
C THR A 111 11.63 15.61 10.71
N THR A 112 10.83 16.67 10.64
CA THR A 112 9.65 16.83 11.49
C THR A 112 8.35 16.55 10.74
N TYR A 113 7.37 15.99 11.44
CA TYR A 113 6.00 15.80 10.95
C TYR A 113 5.01 16.17 12.07
N THR A 114 3.75 16.40 11.69
CA THR A 114 2.69 16.70 12.67
C THR A 114 1.79 15.49 12.89
N VAL A 115 1.28 15.34 14.10
CA VAL A 115 0.16 14.44 14.44
C VAL A 115 -0.94 15.32 15.06
N GLY A 116 -1.95 15.63 14.25
CA GLY A 116 -2.93 16.64 14.64
C GLY A 116 -2.29 18.01 14.84
N LYS A 117 -2.08 18.44 16.11
CA LYS A 117 -1.43 19.72 16.46
C LYS A 117 -0.02 19.53 17.06
N GLU A 118 0.41 18.30 17.27
CA GLU A 118 1.70 18.01 17.89
C GLU A 118 2.78 17.81 16.83
N ASN A 119 3.96 18.37 17.07
CA ASN A 119 5.14 18.11 16.25
C ASN A 119 5.86 16.87 16.77
N LYS A 120 6.28 16.02 15.85
CA LYS A 120 7.13 14.85 16.08
C LYS A 120 8.39 14.98 15.22
N GLU A 121 9.45 14.29 15.60
CA GLU A 121 10.74 14.35 14.92
C GLU A 121 11.26 12.94 14.64
N MET A 122 11.84 12.76 13.46
CA MET A 122 12.58 11.58 13.04
C MET A 122 14.09 11.93 13.06
N THR A 123 14.92 10.90 13.12
CA THR A 123 16.39 11.08 13.03
C THR A 123 16.80 11.56 11.65
N ASP A 124 16.18 10.99 10.62
CA ASP A 124 16.52 11.23 9.23
C ASP A 124 15.47 12.08 8.51
N GLN A 125 15.85 12.67 7.39
CA GLN A 125 14.94 13.37 6.51
C GLN A 125 13.81 12.43 6.09
N ILE A 126 12.56 12.88 6.24
CA ILE A 126 11.38 12.05 5.99
C ILE A 126 11.11 11.87 4.50
N LEU A 127 11.09 12.99 3.76
CA LEU A 127 10.85 13.00 2.32
C LEU A 127 12.06 13.57 1.60
N TYR A 128 12.52 12.89 0.57
CA TYR A 128 13.63 13.29 -0.28
C TYR A 128 13.20 13.43 -1.73
N VAL A 129 13.65 14.48 -2.40
CA VAL A 129 13.35 14.75 -3.81
C VAL A 129 14.59 14.52 -4.64
N ASP A 130 14.51 13.66 -5.64
CA ASP A 130 15.55 13.46 -6.64
C ASP A 130 14.96 13.60 -8.05
N GLY A 131 15.30 14.71 -8.73
CA GLY A 131 14.66 15.06 -9.98
C GLY A 131 13.15 15.24 -9.81
N ASP A 132 12.38 14.47 -10.56
CA ASP A 132 10.91 14.47 -10.50
C ASP A 132 10.34 13.43 -9.52
N THR A 133 11.20 12.63 -8.89
CA THR A 133 10.78 11.53 -8.00
C THR A 133 10.86 11.95 -6.54
N MET A 134 9.76 11.74 -5.83
CA MET A 134 9.71 11.86 -4.37
C MET A 134 9.95 10.49 -3.73
N TYR A 135 10.79 10.49 -2.71
CA TYR A 135 11.08 9.30 -1.91
C TYR A 135 10.67 9.51 -0.46
N ILE A 136 10.17 8.46 0.18
CA ILE A 136 9.84 8.43 1.61
C ILE A 136 10.82 7.51 2.34
N SER A 137 11.33 7.93 3.49
CA SER A 137 12.25 7.12 4.28
C SER A 137 11.55 5.88 4.83
N VAL A 138 12.24 4.73 4.81
CA VAL A 138 11.70 3.47 5.35
C VAL A 138 11.37 3.60 6.85
N PRO A 139 12.19 4.25 7.71
CA PRO A 139 11.81 4.46 9.10
C PRO A 139 10.50 5.23 9.28
N PHE A 140 10.21 6.22 8.43
CA PHE A 140 8.94 6.94 8.51
C PHE A 140 7.77 6.10 7.97
N TYR A 141 7.98 5.33 6.91
CA TYR A 141 6.98 4.37 6.42
C TYR A 141 6.59 3.39 7.54
N ASP A 142 7.58 2.80 8.21
CA ASP A 142 7.38 1.86 9.33
C ASP A 142 6.63 2.52 10.50
N GLU A 143 7.00 3.76 10.85
CA GLU A 143 6.31 4.53 11.89
C GLU A 143 4.84 4.81 11.53
N MET A 144 4.54 5.11 10.27
CA MET A 144 3.17 5.39 9.82
C MET A 144 2.32 4.12 9.77
N THR A 145 2.86 3.04 9.22
CA THR A 145 2.12 1.79 9.02
C THR A 145 2.06 0.91 10.25
N GLN A 146 2.95 1.12 11.22
CA GLN A 146 3.19 0.26 12.39
C GLN A 146 3.59 -1.18 11.98
N GLU A 147 4.05 -1.35 10.74
CA GLU A 147 4.68 -2.57 10.24
C GLU A 147 6.19 -2.31 10.11
N LYS A 148 6.99 -3.32 10.40
CA LYS A 148 8.43 -3.15 10.42
C LYS A 148 9.09 -3.80 9.20
N SER A 149 9.73 -3.00 8.39
CA SER A 149 10.53 -3.45 7.26
C SER A 149 11.83 -4.11 7.73
N THR A 150 12.33 -5.06 6.93
CA THR A 150 13.65 -5.65 7.13
C THR A 150 14.64 -5.06 6.13
N LEU A 151 15.67 -4.38 6.65
CA LEU A 151 16.73 -3.81 5.83
C LEU A 151 17.91 -4.79 5.74
N LYS A 152 18.34 -5.10 4.53
CA LYS A 152 19.52 -5.90 4.22
C LYS A 152 20.56 -5.01 3.54
N TRP A 153 21.61 -4.69 4.25
CA TRP A 153 22.74 -3.94 3.72
C TRP A 153 23.72 -4.91 3.03
N ALA A 154 24.16 -4.55 1.85
CA ALA A 154 25.11 -5.37 1.11
C ALA A 154 26.46 -5.35 1.79
N SER A 155 27.01 -6.53 2.06
CA SER A 155 28.42 -6.73 2.29
C SER A 155 29.11 -7.22 1.01
N LYS A 156 30.43 -7.09 0.94
CA LYS A 156 31.20 -7.45 -0.25
C LYS A 156 30.96 -8.90 -0.65
N GLY A 157 30.44 -9.11 -1.87
CA GLY A 157 30.14 -10.43 -2.43
C GLY A 157 28.79 -11.02 -2.03
N GLU A 158 27.98 -10.30 -1.22
CA GLU A 158 26.62 -10.69 -0.87
C GLU A 158 25.59 -10.05 -1.82
N ALA A 159 24.32 -10.43 -1.65
CA ALA A 159 23.22 -9.85 -2.39
C ALA A 159 23.14 -8.33 -2.18
N PRO A 160 22.59 -7.56 -3.14
CA PRO A 160 22.54 -6.10 -3.08
C PRO A 160 21.71 -5.61 -1.88
N ASN A 161 21.81 -4.31 -1.59
CA ASN A 161 20.96 -3.66 -0.63
C ASN A 161 19.48 -3.93 -0.93
N ARG A 162 18.70 -4.29 0.09
CA ARG A 162 17.28 -4.64 -0.06
C ARG A 162 16.44 -4.09 1.09
N VAL A 163 15.26 -3.60 0.72
CA VAL A 163 14.16 -3.36 1.65
C VAL A 163 13.15 -4.49 1.45
N ILE A 164 12.84 -5.22 2.51
CA ILE A 164 11.88 -6.32 2.52
C ILE A 164 10.73 -5.91 3.42
N LEU A 165 9.54 -5.86 2.85
CA LEU A 165 8.32 -5.44 3.56
C LEU A 165 7.11 -6.21 3.04
N ASN A 166 6.08 -6.27 3.88
CA ASN A 166 4.79 -6.84 3.53
C ASN A 166 3.71 -5.77 3.65
N ALA A 167 2.79 -5.77 2.69
CA ALA A 167 1.67 -4.84 2.64
C ALA A 167 0.33 -5.55 2.41
N ASP A 168 0.33 -6.69 1.72
CA ASP A 168 -0.84 -7.52 1.52
C ASP A 168 -0.88 -8.66 2.57
N PHE A 169 -1.85 -8.56 3.48
CA PHE A 169 -2.05 -9.53 4.55
C PHE A 169 -3.31 -10.38 4.33
N GLU A 170 -4.02 -10.17 3.24
CA GLU A 170 -5.26 -10.88 2.90
C GLU A 170 -5.00 -11.96 1.85
N SER A 171 -4.16 -11.67 0.86
CA SER A 171 -3.83 -12.61 -0.20
C SER A 171 -2.88 -13.70 0.29
N THR A 172 -2.97 -14.87 -0.33
CA THR A 172 -2.08 -15.99 -0.06
C THR A 172 -1.00 -16.11 -1.13
N HIS A 173 0.15 -16.63 -0.72
CA HIS A 173 1.24 -17.05 -1.59
C HIS A 173 1.62 -18.50 -1.30
N MET A 174 2.25 -19.16 -2.27
CA MET A 174 2.68 -20.54 -2.12
C MET A 174 4.07 -20.61 -1.50
N GLU A 175 4.17 -21.12 -0.27
CA GLU A 175 5.45 -21.49 0.34
C GLU A 175 5.77 -22.96 0.08
N ALA A 176 7.06 -23.28 -0.09
CA ALA A 176 7.57 -24.65 -0.08
C ALA A 176 8.84 -24.73 0.75
N LYS A 177 9.18 -25.96 1.20
CA LYS A 177 10.48 -26.28 1.78
C LYS A 177 11.31 -27.09 0.80
N LEU A 178 12.60 -26.88 0.81
CA LEU A 178 13.52 -27.71 0.01
C LEU A 178 13.73 -29.06 0.70
N SER A 179 13.45 -30.14 0.01
CA SER A 179 13.67 -31.52 0.51
C SER A 179 15.16 -31.88 0.60
N GLU A 180 16.00 -31.20 -0.18
CA GLU A 180 17.44 -31.41 -0.24
C GLU A 180 18.21 -30.08 -0.40
N LYS A 181 19.54 -30.11 -0.10
CA LYS A 181 20.44 -29.03 -0.46
C LYS A 181 20.47 -28.88 -1.98
N THR A 182 20.28 -27.66 -2.49
CA THR A 182 20.27 -27.40 -3.93
C THR A 182 20.91 -26.04 -4.25
N ARG A 183 20.91 -25.66 -5.54
CA ARG A 183 21.42 -24.39 -6.04
C ARG A 183 20.31 -23.60 -6.67
N LEU A 184 20.19 -22.34 -6.27
CA LEU A 184 19.32 -21.36 -6.93
C LEU A 184 20.01 -20.92 -8.22
N ARG A 185 19.46 -21.27 -9.37
CA ARG A 185 20.06 -21.01 -10.68
C ARG A 185 19.42 -19.81 -11.36
N VAL A 186 20.15 -19.17 -12.26
CA VAL A 186 19.65 -18.02 -13.03
C VAL A 186 18.69 -18.41 -14.15
N GLY A 187 18.50 -19.69 -14.40
CA GLY A 187 17.59 -20.18 -15.43
C GLY A 187 17.14 -21.62 -15.18
N PRO A 188 16.13 -22.09 -15.91
CA PRO A 188 15.41 -23.34 -15.66
C PRO A 188 16.15 -24.58 -16.20
N ASN A 189 17.41 -24.76 -15.85
CA ASN A 189 18.17 -25.94 -16.20
C ASN A 189 19.46 -26.05 -15.38
N LYS A 190 19.95 -27.27 -15.13
CA LYS A 190 21.22 -27.54 -14.44
C LYS A 190 22.47 -26.93 -15.10
N LYS A 191 22.40 -26.49 -16.33
CA LYS A 191 23.51 -25.88 -17.07
C LYS A 191 23.64 -24.37 -16.84
N TYR A 192 22.60 -23.73 -16.31
CA TYR A 192 22.70 -22.33 -15.94
C TYR A 192 23.56 -22.18 -14.69
N ASP A 193 24.29 -21.08 -14.64
CA ASP A 193 25.04 -20.69 -13.45
C ASP A 193 24.12 -20.55 -12.25
N TYR A 194 24.67 -20.70 -11.06
CA TYR A 194 23.89 -20.55 -9.84
C TYR A 194 24.24 -19.26 -9.10
N LEU A 195 23.26 -18.70 -8.40
CA LEU A 195 23.42 -17.51 -7.56
C LEU A 195 23.80 -17.89 -6.13
N LEU A 196 23.05 -18.81 -5.54
CA LEU A 196 23.13 -19.19 -4.13
C LEU A 196 23.11 -20.71 -3.98
N GLU A 197 23.74 -21.19 -2.92
CA GLU A 197 23.48 -22.53 -2.38
C GLU A 197 22.35 -22.43 -1.34
N LEU A 198 21.31 -23.21 -1.54
CA LEU A 198 20.15 -23.30 -0.63
C LEU A 198 20.25 -24.59 0.19
N LYS A 199 19.86 -24.50 1.47
CA LYS A 199 19.93 -25.61 2.41
C LYS A 199 18.66 -26.47 2.34
N LYS A 200 18.78 -27.73 2.76
CA LYS A 200 17.60 -28.53 3.09
C LYS A 200 16.74 -27.80 4.13
N ASP A 201 15.44 -27.98 4.03
CA ASP A 201 14.39 -27.36 4.88
C ASP A 201 14.32 -25.83 4.80
N GLN A 202 15.12 -25.21 3.93
CA GLN A 202 15.00 -23.77 3.67
C GLN A 202 13.68 -23.50 2.96
N LYS A 203 12.97 -22.47 3.43
CA LYS A 203 11.73 -21.99 2.82
C LYS A 203 12.01 -21.16 1.58
N VAL A 204 11.17 -21.32 0.58
CA VAL A 204 11.11 -20.52 -0.64
C VAL A 204 9.67 -20.20 -0.98
N ILE A 205 9.46 -19.11 -1.71
CA ILE A 205 8.16 -18.74 -2.26
C ILE A 205 8.13 -19.26 -3.70
N VAL A 206 7.11 -20.01 -4.06
CA VAL A 206 6.96 -20.59 -5.40
C VAL A 206 6.24 -19.57 -6.30
N ASP A 207 6.83 -19.29 -7.45
CA ASP A 207 6.17 -18.51 -8.48
C ASP A 207 5.07 -19.36 -9.14
N THR A 208 3.83 -19.15 -8.74
CA THR A 208 2.66 -19.86 -9.28
C THR A 208 2.20 -19.29 -10.63
N GLN A 209 2.71 -18.12 -11.04
CA GLN A 209 2.42 -17.53 -12.35
C GLN A 209 3.24 -18.16 -13.46
N SER A 210 4.40 -18.75 -13.15
CA SER A 210 5.22 -19.47 -14.09
C SER A 210 5.05 -20.98 -13.96
N GLN A 211 4.98 -21.66 -15.10
CA GLN A 211 5.01 -23.12 -15.12
C GLN A 211 6.45 -23.63 -14.99
N ALA A 212 6.61 -24.84 -14.44
CA ALA A 212 7.90 -25.50 -14.42
C ALA A 212 8.43 -25.72 -15.84
N GLU A 213 9.69 -25.38 -16.06
CA GLU A 213 10.37 -25.52 -17.33
C GLU A 213 11.59 -26.44 -17.15
N ASN A 214 11.79 -27.45 -18.02
CA ASN A 214 12.87 -28.43 -17.93
C ASN A 214 13.06 -29.06 -16.53
N ASP A 215 11.95 -29.36 -15.85
CA ASP A 215 11.88 -29.87 -14.46
C ASP A 215 12.38 -28.87 -13.40
N TYR A 216 12.48 -27.59 -13.73
CA TYR A 216 12.83 -26.51 -12.80
C TYR A 216 11.66 -25.57 -12.59
N GLN A 217 11.42 -25.20 -11.34
CA GLN A 217 10.43 -24.22 -10.93
C GLN A 217 11.09 -22.91 -10.54
N LYS A 218 10.52 -21.78 -10.99
CA LYS A 218 10.90 -20.45 -10.54
C LYS A 218 10.46 -20.26 -9.08
N VAL A 219 11.39 -19.77 -8.27
CA VAL A 219 11.15 -19.50 -6.85
C VAL A 219 11.83 -18.20 -6.43
N PHE A 220 11.38 -17.67 -5.30
CA PHE A 220 12.03 -16.54 -4.63
C PHE A 220 12.48 -17.00 -3.24
N THR A 221 13.65 -16.56 -2.82
CA THR A 221 14.03 -16.70 -1.41
C THR A 221 13.15 -15.77 -0.57
N THR A 222 13.02 -16.01 0.72
CA THR A 222 12.21 -15.16 1.64
C THR A 222 12.73 -13.71 1.74
N ASP A 223 13.89 -13.43 1.22
CA ASP A 223 14.51 -12.10 1.13
C ASP A 223 14.60 -11.56 -0.32
N GLY A 224 13.79 -12.14 -1.23
CA GLY A 224 13.51 -11.57 -2.54
C GLY A 224 14.52 -11.90 -3.65
N ILE A 225 15.39 -12.90 -3.49
CA ILE A 225 16.30 -13.33 -4.57
C ILE A 225 15.58 -14.35 -5.45
N GLU A 226 15.45 -13.99 -6.71
CA GLU A 226 14.80 -14.80 -7.75
C GLU A 226 15.75 -15.86 -8.33
N GLY A 227 15.21 -17.03 -8.68
CA GLY A 227 15.92 -18.06 -9.42
C GLY A 227 15.11 -19.34 -9.60
N TYR A 228 15.78 -20.39 -10.03
CA TYR A 228 15.19 -21.68 -10.37
C TYR A 228 15.80 -22.81 -9.54
N VAL A 229 14.94 -23.71 -9.06
CA VAL A 229 15.33 -24.95 -8.37
C VAL A 229 14.66 -26.14 -9.04
N PRO A 230 15.19 -27.39 -8.92
CA PRO A 230 14.48 -28.57 -9.38
C PRO A 230 13.11 -28.66 -8.72
N ALA A 231 12.07 -28.84 -9.51
CA ALA A 231 10.68 -28.88 -9.00
C ALA A 231 10.44 -30.06 -8.02
N GLU A 232 11.13 -31.17 -8.24
CA GLU A 232 11.10 -32.35 -7.37
C GLU A 232 11.62 -32.10 -5.94
N PHE A 233 12.41 -31.01 -5.74
CA PHE A 233 12.92 -30.63 -4.42
C PHE A 233 11.96 -29.75 -3.63
N LEU A 234 10.87 -29.30 -4.24
CA LEU A 234 9.84 -28.53 -3.56
C LEU A 234 8.89 -29.44 -2.82
N SER A 235 8.93 -29.42 -1.51
CA SER A 235 8.11 -30.25 -0.63
C SER A 235 7.25 -29.41 0.31
N GLY A 236 6.13 -29.99 0.77
CA GLY A 236 5.26 -29.35 1.75
C GLY A 236 4.72 -28.01 1.27
N GLN A 237 4.33 -27.94 -0.02
CA GLN A 237 3.73 -26.72 -0.58
C GLN A 237 2.45 -26.38 0.19
N THR A 238 2.35 -25.14 0.64
CA THR A 238 1.24 -24.65 1.46
C THR A 238 0.92 -23.21 1.10
N GLU A 239 -0.34 -22.93 0.86
CA GLU A 239 -0.82 -21.54 0.77
C GLU A 239 -0.75 -20.90 2.14
N THR A 240 -0.14 -19.75 2.24
CA THR A 240 -0.01 -18.98 3.48
C THR A 240 -0.15 -17.49 3.20
N ALA A 241 -0.66 -16.74 4.18
CA ALA A 241 -0.72 -15.28 4.12
C ALA A 241 0.38 -14.67 5.00
N TRP A 242 0.82 -13.47 4.65
CA TRP A 242 1.69 -12.69 5.52
C TRP A 242 0.95 -12.33 6.81
N LYS A 243 1.69 -12.23 7.90
CA LYS A 243 1.13 -11.86 9.19
C LYS A 243 1.50 -10.42 9.52
N ARG A 244 0.50 -9.65 9.92
CA ARG A 244 0.72 -8.33 10.49
C ARG A 244 1.58 -8.42 11.74
N GLN A 245 2.41 -7.43 11.95
CA GLN A 245 3.22 -7.27 13.18
C GLN A 245 2.48 -6.42 14.21
N SER A 246 1.55 -5.58 13.75
CA SER A 246 0.69 -4.72 14.56
C SER A 246 -0.78 -5.16 14.48
N GLU A 247 -1.60 -4.68 15.41
CA GLU A 247 -3.05 -4.79 15.27
C GLU A 247 -3.55 -3.93 14.12
N GLU A 248 -4.51 -4.46 13.36
CA GLU A 248 -5.10 -3.73 12.27
C GLU A 248 -5.89 -2.52 12.76
N GLU A 249 -5.49 -1.35 12.29
CA GLU A 249 -6.24 -0.12 12.57
C GLU A 249 -7.50 -0.06 11.71
N THR A 250 -8.67 -0.12 12.33
CA THR A 250 -9.96 -0.07 11.64
C THR A 250 -10.66 1.28 11.81
N PHE A 251 -11.29 1.77 10.74
CA PHE A 251 -12.15 2.94 10.79
C PHE A 251 -13.53 2.53 11.35
N THR A 252 -13.77 2.88 12.60
CA THR A 252 -15.07 2.62 13.24
C THR A 252 -16.06 3.71 12.88
N GLN A 253 -17.35 3.36 12.71
CA GLN A 253 -18.45 4.31 12.54
C GLN A 253 -19.16 4.55 13.85
N LYS A 254 -19.64 5.79 14.05
CA LYS A 254 -20.60 6.10 15.09
C LYS A 254 -22.01 5.85 14.53
N GLY A 255 -22.70 4.87 15.08
CA GLY A 255 -24.10 4.62 14.76
C GLY A 255 -25.05 5.33 15.74
N ILE A 256 -26.34 5.28 15.46
CA ILE A 256 -27.40 5.78 16.36
C ILE A 256 -28.00 4.66 17.24
N GLY A 257 -27.47 3.45 17.17
CA GLY A 257 -27.91 2.31 17.99
C GLY A 257 -29.21 1.62 17.52
N THR A 258 -29.75 2.04 16.38
CA THR A 258 -30.95 1.46 15.75
C THR A 258 -30.86 1.57 14.22
N THR A 259 -31.78 0.92 13.52
CA THR A 259 -31.91 1.06 12.07
C THR A 259 -32.23 2.51 11.71
N VAL A 260 -31.49 3.04 10.74
CA VAL A 260 -31.70 4.41 10.24
C VAL A 260 -32.86 4.44 9.27
N CYS A 261 -33.87 5.25 9.58
CA CYS A 261 -34.94 5.65 8.67
C CYS A 261 -34.82 7.17 8.46
N LEU A 262 -34.14 7.55 7.38
CA LEU A 262 -33.78 8.93 7.07
C LEU A 262 -34.71 9.52 6.03
N GLY A 263 -35.14 10.78 6.27
CA GLY A 263 -35.84 11.60 5.28
C GLY A 263 -35.04 12.86 4.95
N TRP A 264 -34.78 13.09 3.66
CA TRP A 264 -34.21 14.34 3.18
C TRP A 264 -35.30 15.43 3.21
N HIS A 265 -34.95 16.59 3.77
CA HIS A 265 -35.79 17.77 3.75
C HIS A 265 -35.15 18.85 2.89
N GLN A 266 -35.67 19.03 1.67
CA GLN A 266 -35.14 20.03 0.73
C GLN A 266 -35.41 21.44 1.27
N MET A 267 -34.34 22.22 1.41
CA MET A 267 -34.37 23.60 1.93
C MET A 267 -33.97 24.58 0.84
N THR A 268 -34.77 25.65 0.68
CA THR A 268 -34.43 26.77 -0.21
C THR A 268 -34.23 28.08 0.61
N GLN A 269 -34.57 28.05 1.89
CA GLN A 269 -34.43 29.15 2.83
C GLN A 269 -34.30 28.60 4.26
N THR A 270 -33.86 29.40 5.19
CA THR A 270 -33.87 29.03 6.60
C THR A 270 -35.33 28.91 7.09
N VAL A 271 -35.67 27.78 7.70
CA VAL A 271 -37.00 27.49 8.23
C VAL A 271 -36.95 27.15 9.72
N GLY A 272 -38.05 27.38 10.43
CA GLY A 272 -38.19 27.07 11.86
C GLY A 272 -38.93 25.76 12.14
N ALA A 273 -39.44 25.63 13.39
CA ALA A 273 -40.11 24.44 13.92
C ALA A 273 -41.38 24.05 13.14
N ALA A 274 -42.23 25.03 12.79
CA ALA A 274 -43.50 24.78 12.13
C ALA A 274 -43.38 24.06 10.78
N GLU A 275 -42.36 24.39 10.00
CA GLU A 275 -42.08 23.72 8.71
C GLU A 275 -41.67 22.24 8.92
N LEU A 276 -40.79 21.96 9.89
CA LEU A 276 -40.42 20.59 10.26
C LEU A 276 -41.66 19.80 10.68
N GLU A 277 -42.50 20.36 11.56
CA GLU A 277 -43.69 19.70 12.10
C GLU A 277 -44.65 19.26 11.01
N SER A 278 -44.88 20.12 10.01
CA SER A 278 -45.75 19.82 8.89
C SER A 278 -45.23 18.64 8.04
N LYS A 279 -43.94 18.50 7.90
CA LYS A 279 -43.31 17.44 7.09
C LYS A 279 -43.24 16.11 7.81
N VAL A 280 -42.91 16.10 9.12
CA VAL A 280 -42.76 14.84 9.88
C VAL A 280 -44.11 14.27 10.35
N ALA A 281 -45.17 15.05 10.36
CA ALA A 281 -46.50 14.60 10.78
C ALA A 281 -47.02 13.40 9.97
N VAL A 282 -46.56 13.25 8.73
CA VAL A 282 -46.95 12.16 7.79
C VAL A 282 -45.94 11.02 7.71
N ALA A 283 -44.83 11.12 8.42
CA ALA A 283 -43.69 10.19 8.31
C ALA A 283 -43.51 9.35 9.59
N GLY A 284 -44.36 8.34 9.78
CA GLY A 284 -44.51 7.60 11.04
C GLY A 284 -43.30 6.78 11.52
N SER A 285 -42.30 6.52 10.67
CA SER A 285 -41.14 5.66 11.03
C SER A 285 -39.81 6.42 10.99
N LEU A 286 -39.84 7.72 10.75
CA LEU A 286 -38.65 8.55 10.61
C LEU A 286 -37.92 8.70 11.94
N ASN A 287 -36.63 8.47 11.97
CA ASN A 287 -35.80 8.72 13.14
C ASN A 287 -34.60 9.65 12.85
N VAL A 288 -34.37 9.97 11.57
CA VAL A 288 -33.36 10.94 11.13
C VAL A 288 -33.96 11.87 10.09
N VAL A 289 -33.76 13.18 10.26
CA VAL A 289 -34.02 14.18 9.21
C VAL A 289 -32.69 14.71 8.68
N SER A 290 -32.58 14.80 7.37
CA SER A 290 -31.36 15.32 6.71
C SER A 290 -31.72 16.54 5.85
N PRO A 291 -31.72 17.75 6.45
CA PRO A 291 -32.04 18.98 5.73
C PRO A 291 -30.87 19.37 4.81
N THR A 292 -31.17 19.82 3.59
CA THR A 292 -30.20 20.25 2.57
C THR A 292 -29.66 21.65 2.90
N TRP A 293 -28.96 21.76 4.01
CA TRP A 293 -28.59 23.04 4.60
C TRP A 293 -27.31 23.65 4.06
N PHE A 294 -26.38 22.83 3.61
CA PHE A 294 -25.07 23.29 3.22
C PHE A 294 -24.86 23.09 1.72
N ALA A 295 -24.36 24.12 1.04
CA ALA A 295 -24.00 24.05 -0.37
C ALA A 295 -22.63 24.68 -0.56
N LEU A 296 -21.72 23.94 -1.20
CA LEU A 296 -20.42 24.50 -1.59
C LEU A 296 -20.65 25.73 -2.46
N ASN A 297 -19.98 26.83 -2.15
CA ASN A 297 -20.18 28.10 -2.82
C ASN A 297 -18.92 28.72 -3.43
N ASP A 298 -17.76 28.09 -3.22
CA ASP A 298 -16.50 28.44 -3.87
C ASP A 298 -15.55 27.25 -3.98
N ASN A 299 -14.46 27.45 -4.71
CA ASN A 299 -13.40 26.43 -4.85
C ASN A 299 -12.31 26.51 -3.76
N LYS A 300 -12.62 27.15 -2.61
CA LYS A 300 -11.70 27.32 -1.47
C LYS A 300 -12.13 26.53 -0.23
N GLY A 301 -13.21 25.74 -0.35
CA GLY A 301 -13.74 24.93 0.76
C GLY A 301 -14.68 25.68 1.69
N ASN A 302 -15.29 26.78 1.21
CA ASN A 302 -16.38 27.44 1.90
C ASN A 302 -17.74 26.92 1.40
N PHE A 303 -18.77 27.09 2.24
CA PHE A 303 -20.15 26.73 1.92
C PHE A 303 -21.13 27.73 2.52
N SER A 304 -22.30 27.87 1.91
CA SER A 304 -23.44 28.58 2.50
C SER A 304 -24.20 27.67 3.44
N SER A 305 -24.92 28.26 4.41
CA SER A 305 -25.66 27.52 5.44
C SER A 305 -27.04 28.09 5.64
N LEU A 306 -28.04 27.20 5.67
CA LEU A 306 -29.43 27.46 6.04
C LEU A 306 -29.77 26.85 7.38
N ALA A 307 -28.78 26.42 8.19
CA ALA A 307 -29.00 25.76 9.47
C ALA A 307 -29.76 26.64 10.47
N SER A 308 -30.69 26.03 11.23
CA SER A 308 -31.56 26.68 12.19
C SER A 308 -31.52 25.95 13.52
N GLU A 309 -31.23 26.68 14.61
CA GLU A 309 -31.28 26.13 15.99
C GLU A 309 -32.70 25.75 16.40
N GLU A 310 -33.70 26.54 15.97
CA GLU A 310 -35.10 26.28 16.23
C GLU A 310 -35.56 24.95 15.62
N TYR A 311 -35.15 24.70 14.37
CA TYR A 311 -35.43 23.44 13.70
C TYR A 311 -34.80 22.24 14.41
N VAL A 312 -33.51 22.33 14.80
CA VAL A 312 -32.82 21.27 15.54
C VAL A 312 -33.51 21.00 16.88
N THR A 313 -33.86 22.04 17.61
CA THR A 313 -34.56 21.91 18.90
C THR A 313 -35.91 21.21 18.75
N ALA A 314 -36.67 21.57 17.73
CA ALA A 314 -37.96 20.94 17.43
C ALA A 314 -37.81 19.46 17.00
N ALA A 315 -36.78 19.16 16.20
CA ALA A 315 -36.49 17.79 15.81
C ALA A 315 -36.11 16.92 17.02
N HIS A 316 -35.24 17.41 17.88
CA HIS A 316 -34.83 16.71 19.09
C HIS A 316 -36.00 16.49 20.06
N ALA A 317 -36.91 17.48 20.19
CA ALA A 317 -38.12 17.34 20.99
C ALA A 317 -39.06 16.23 20.51
N LYS A 318 -38.96 15.85 19.22
CA LYS A 318 -39.71 14.74 18.62
C LYS A 318 -38.91 13.43 18.59
N GLY A 319 -37.70 13.40 19.20
CA GLY A 319 -36.82 12.23 19.20
C GLY A 319 -36.09 11.99 17.88
N LEU A 320 -36.13 12.94 16.93
CA LEU A 320 -35.45 12.84 15.64
C LEU A 320 -34.01 13.29 15.77
N LYS A 321 -33.11 12.60 15.05
CA LYS A 321 -31.75 13.02 14.83
C LYS A 321 -31.65 13.93 13.62
N VAL A 322 -30.73 14.90 13.64
CA VAL A 322 -30.54 15.89 12.56
C VAL A 322 -29.16 15.72 11.94
N TRP A 323 -29.12 15.32 10.66
CA TRP A 323 -27.88 15.21 9.88
C TRP A 323 -27.89 16.29 8.80
N GLY A 324 -27.08 17.34 8.98
CA GLY A 324 -26.97 18.42 8.00
C GLY A 324 -26.32 17.90 6.70
N LEU A 325 -27.06 18.01 5.58
CA LEU A 325 -26.57 17.60 4.27
C LEU A 325 -25.76 18.73 3.63
N ILE A 326 -24.61 18.36 3.03
CA ILE A 326 -23.83 19.23 2.16
C ILE A 326 -23.79 18.68 0.74
N ASN A 327 -24.00 19.56 -0.24
CA ASN A 327 -23.98 19.23 -1.67
C ASN A 327 -22.99 20.10 -2.47
N ASP A 328 -22.75 19.69 -3.73
CA ASP A 328 -21.88 20.31 -4.72
C ASP A 328 -22.61 20.70 -6.02
N PHE A 329 -23.93 21.02 -5.92
CA PHE A 329 -24.79 21.20 -7.09
C PHE A 329 -24.50 22.45 -7.94
N ASP A 330 -23.70 23.41 -7.45
CA ASP A 330 -23.24 24.55 -8.26
C ASP A 330 -22.20 24.06 -9.30
N LYS A 331 -22.54 24.21 -10.57
CA LYS A 331 -21.69 23.80 -11.70
C LYS A 331 -20.31 24.47 -11.76
N ASN A 332 -20.12 25.58 -11.03
CA ASN A 332 -18.84 26.27 -10.93
C ASN A 332 -17.92 25.66 -9.87
N ILE A 333 -18.42 24.71 -9.09
CA ILE A 333 -17.66 24.00 -8.07
C ILE A 333 -16.83 22.87 -8.70
N SER A 334 -15.61 22.75 -8.25
CA SER A 334 -14.70 21.67 -8.63
C SER A 334 -14.23 20.94 -7.39
N LEU A 335 -14.81 19.77 -7.13
CA LEU A 335 -14.39 18.90 -6.03
C LEU A 335 -12.90 18.53 -6.15
N LYS A 336 -12.38 18.33 -7.36
CA LYS A 336 -10.95 18.11 -7.59
C LYS A 336 -10.08 19.26 -7.02
N ARG A 337 -10.53 20.52 -7.13
CA ARG A 337 -9.78 21.67 -6.56
C ARG A 337 -9.92 21.75 -5.05
N ILE A 338 -11.10 21.52 -4.52
CA ILE A 338 -11.38 21.66 -3.08
C ILE A 338 -10.74 20.48 -2.32
N LEU A 339 -11.00 19.26 -2.75
CA LEU A 339 -10.55 18.06 -2.05
C LEU A 339 -9.10 17.70 -2.34
N GLY A 340 -8.59 18.05 -3.53
CA GLY A 340 -7.23 17.76 -3.96
C GLY A 340 -6.15 18.61 -3.30
N ARG A 341 -6.52 19.70 -2.59
CA ARG A 341 -5.57 20.54 -1.85
C ARG A 341 -5.78 20.41 -0.35
N THR A 342 -4.70 20.21 0.36
CA THR A 342 -4.71 20.02 1.81
C THR A 342 -5.33 21.20 2.54
N SER A 343 -5.00 22.44 2.17
CA SER A 343 -5.51 23.65 2.81
C SER A 343 -7.02 23.85 2.62
N THR A 344 -7.53 23.63 1.40
CA THR A 344 -8.97 23.79 1.10
C THR A 344 -9.80 22.65 1.68
N ARG A 345 -9.28 21.42 1.63
CA ARG A 345 -9.88 20.24 2.24
C ARG A 345 -9.97 20.39 3.77
N SER A 346 -8.90 20.79 4.43
CA SER A 346 -8.89 21.04 5.87
C SER A 346 -9.87 22.16 6.27
N ARG A 347 -9.96 23.23 5.49
CA ARG A 347 -10.92 24.31 5.72
C ARG A 347 -12.36 23.81 5.67
N LEU A 348 -12.71 23.06 4.62
CA LEU A 348 -14.03 22.47 4.47
C LEU A 348 -14.37 21.58 5.66
N ILE A 349 -13.48 20.67 6.03
CA ILE A 349 -13.66 19.74 7.15
C ILE A 349 -13.88 20.50 8.47
N ASN A 350 -13.00 21.45 8.78
CA ASN A 350 -13.10 22.23 10.02
C ASN A 350 -14.38 23.05 10.07
N ASN A 351 -14.77 23.69 8.97
CA ASN A 351 -16.01 24.47 8.89
C ASN A 351 -17.23 23.58 9.06
N LEU A 352 -17.29 22.40 8.43
CA LEU A 352 -18.40 21.47 8.55
C LEU A 352 -18.56 20.99 9.99
N VAL A 353 -17.49 20.49 10.60
CA VAL A 353 -17.56 19.96 11.97
C VAL A 353 -17.86 21.06 12.99
N SER A 354 -17.24 22.25 12.88
CA SER A 354 -17.53 23.36 13.77
C SER A 354 -18.98 23.87 13.64
N THR A 355 -19.51 23.88 12.41
CA THR A 355 -20.91 24.25 12.17
C THR A 355 -21.87 23.20 12.76
N ALA A 356 -21.57 21.92 12.54
CA ALA A 356 -22.38 20.83 13.12
C ALA A 356 -22.38 20.89 14.63
N MET A 357 -21.27 21.16 15.29
CA MET A 357 -21.19 21.33 16.74
C MET A 357 -21.95 22.56 17.22
N ARG A 358 -21.80 23.70 16.52
CA ARG A 358 -22.51 24.95 16.86
C ARG A 358 -24.02 24.76 16.89
N TYR A 359 -24.56 24.09 15.87
CA TYR A 359 -26.00 23.84 15.75
C TYR A 359 -26.47 22.56 16.46
N LYS A 360 -25.56 21.83 17.16
CA LYS A 360 -25.84 20.58 17.87
C LYS A 360 -26.42 19.49 16.96
N LEU A 361 -25.87 19.38 15.74
CA LEU A 361 -26.24 18.32 14.80
C LEU A 361 -25.78 16.96 15.31
N ASP A 362 -26.56 15.93 15.03
CA ASP A 362 -26.20 14.54 15.34
C ASP A 362 -25.30 13.90 14.26
N GLY A 363 -25.33 14.46 13.03
CA GLY A 363 -24.55 13.96 11.90
C GLY A 363 -24.32 14.98 10.80
N ILE A 364 -23.44 14.59 9.88
CA ILE A 364 -23.19 15.26 8.60
C ILE A 364 -23.47 14.23 7.52
N ASN A 365 -24.25 14.60 6.50
CA ASN A 365 -24.55 13.79 5.33
C ASN A 365 -23.83 14.41 4.12
N ILE A 366 -22.91 13.66 3.51
CA ILE A 366 -22.15 14.09 2.33
C ILE A 366 -22.89 13.67 1.08
N ASP A 367 -23.37 14.64 0.31
CA ASP A 367 -24.15 14.44 -0.91
C ASP A 367 -23.42 15.08 -2.10
N PHE A 368 -22.20 14.58 -2.38
CA PHE A 368 -21.41 15.01 -3.51
C PHE A 368 -21.67 14.10 -4.71
N GLU A 369 -22.28 14.65 -5.75
CA GLU A 369 -22.66 13.93 -6.97
C GLU A 369 -21.68 14.18 -8.14
N GLY A 370 -20.97 15.30 -8.12
CA GLY A 370 -20.05 15.72 -9.18
C GLY A 370 -18.62 15.17 -9.03
N ILE A 371 -18.43 13.96 -8.52
CA ILE A 371 -17.10 13.39 -8.30
C ILE A 371 -16.54 12.83 -9.62
N ALA A 372 -15.72 13.64 -10.30
CA ALA A 372 -14.97 13.15 -11.46
C ALA A 372 -13.96 12.07 -11.03
N GLN A 373 -13.65 11.14 -11.95
CA GLN A 373 -12.72 10.02 -11.68
C GLN A 373 -11.38 10.50 -11.08
N GLU A 374 -10.85 11.61 -11.58
CA GLU A 374 -9.58 12.18 -11.09
C GLU A 374 -9.69 12.81 -9.69
N ALA A 375 -10.89 12.99 -9.15
CA ALA A 375 -11.14 13.47 -7.80
C ALA A 375 -11.34 12.33 -6.79
N GLY A 376 -11.52 11.10 -7.25
CA GLY A 376 -11.89 9.96 -6.41
C GLY A 376 -10.91 9.72 -5.27
N TYR A 377 -9.61 9.74 -5.56
CA TYR A 377 -8.57 9.58 -4.53
C TYR A 377 -8.58 10.69 -3.49
N ALA A 378 -8.79 11.95 -3.92
CA ALA A 378 -8.92 13.10 -3.02
C ALA A 378 -10.21 13.04 -2.19
N TYR A 379 -11.29 12.48 -2.76
CA TYR A 379 -12.54 12.25 -2.04
C TYR A 379 -12.37 11.21 -0.91
N VAL A 380 -11.71 10.09 -1.20
CA VAL A 380 -11.40 9.09 -0.17
C VAL A 380 -10.57 9.71 0.96
N GLN A 381 -9.56 10.51 0.62
CA GLN A 381 -8.75 11.22 1.61
C GLN A 381 -9.59 12.21 2.44
N PHE A 382 -10.49 12.96 1.82
CA PHE A 382 -11.43 13.85 2.50
C PHE A 382 -12.30 13.08 3.51
N MET A 383 -12.86 11.94 3.09
CA MET A 383 -13.70 11.10 3.97
C MET A 383 -12.90 10.52 5.14
N ARG A 384 -11.65 10.10 4.91
CA ARG A 384 -10.75 9.64 5.97
C ARG A 384 -10.49 10.74 7.01
N GLU A 385 -10.13 11.94 6.59
CA GLU A 385 -9.86 13.08 7.47
C GLU A 385 -11.13 13.54 8.22
N LEU A 386 -12.25 13.69 7.52
CA LEU A 386 -13.52 14.09 8.10
C LEU A 386 -14.00 13.08 9.14
N SER A 387 -13.86 11.78 8.85
CA SER A 387 -14.29 10.71 9.76
C SER A 387 -13.62 10.79 11.14
N ILE A 388 -12.35 11.19 11.19
CA ILE A 388 -11.61 11.36 12.45
C ILE A 388 -12.21 12.49 13.29
N LEU A 389 -12.47 13.64 12.67
CA LEU A 389 -13.05 14.78 13.38
C LEU A 389 -14.48 14.49 13.80
N CYS A 390 -15.29 13.87 12.95
CA CYS A 390 -16.66 13.46 13.29
C CYS A 390 -16.66 12.52 14.51
N ARG A 391 -15.82 11.49 14.55
CA ARG A 391 -15.73 10.58 15.70
C ARG A 391 -15.30 11.31 16.98
N LYS A 392 -14.27 12.15 16.92
CA LYS A 392 -13.81 12.97 18.07
C LYS A 392 -14.90 13.89 18.60
N SER A 393 -15.75 14.40 17.72
CA SER A 393 -16.86 15.31 18.06
C SER A 393 -18.17 14.58 18.37
N GLY A 394 -18.21 13.26 18.31
CA GLY A 394 -19.41 12.48 18.55
C GLY A 394 -20.49 12.62 17.48
N ILE A 395 -20.12 13.00 16.25
CA ILE A 395 -21.00 13.26 15.10
C ILE A 395 -20.99 12.03 14.17
N VAL A 396 -22.18 11.65 13.68
CA VAL A 396 -22.31 10.61 12.64
C VAL A 396 -21.85 11.18 11.31
N LEU A 397 -21.12 10.39 10.53
CA LEU A 397 -20.75 10.69 9.13
C LEU A 397 -21.51 9.72 8.22
N SER A 398 -22.30 10.27 7.28
CA SER A 398 -23.14 9.54 6.34
C SER A 398 -22.86 9.99 4.91
#